data_01fc700a9475a17c6af0cfc66eb1cadb
#
_entry.id   01fc700a9475a17c6af0cfc66eb1cadb
#
_cell.length_a   1.000
_cell.length_b   1.000
_cell.length_c   1.000
_cell.angle_alpha   90.00
_cell.angle_beta   90.00
_cell.angle_gamma   90.00
#
_symmetry.space_group_name_H-M   'P 1'
#
loop_
_entity.id
_entity.type
_entity.pdbx_description
1 polymer ?
#
loop_
_entity_poly.entity_id
_entity_poly.type
_entity_poly.pdbx_seq_one_letter_code
_entity_poly.pdbx_strand_id
1 'polypeptide(L)'
;MIVCIAEKPSVARDIADVLGAKTKKDGYIEGNGYQVTWTFGHLCTLKEPHEYTPSWKAWSLSSLPMIPPRFGIKLISDPGIEKQFRIIEGLMQNADEIINCGDAGQEGELIQRWVMQKAGAHCPVKRLWISSLTEEAIREGFSKLKDQKEFQPLYEAGLSRAIGDWVLGMNATRLYTLKYGQNRQILSIGCLLYTSPSPRD
;
A
#
# COMPACT_ATOMS: atom_id res chain seq x y z
N MET A 1 -1.44 -13.09 -19.70
CA MET A 1 -2.00 -13.54 -18.41
C MET A 1 -2.61 -12.36 -17.68
N ILE A 2 -3.74 -12.56 -17.01
CA ILE A 2 -4.37 -11.53 -16.16
C ILE A 2 -3.85 -11.71 -14.75
N VAL A 3 -3.28 -10.66 -14.18
CA VAL A 3 -2.76 -10.66 -12.79
C VAL A 3 -3.77 -10.00 -11.87
N CYS A 4 -4.28 -10.74 -10.88
CA CYS A 4 -5.11 -10.19 -9.79
C CYS A 4 -4.22 -9.96 -8.57
N ILE A 5 -4.29 -8.77 -7.96
CA ILE A 5 -3.56 -8.48 -6.72
C ILE A 5 -4.53 -8.14 -5.59
N ALA A 6 -4.54 -8.98 -4.55
CA ALA A 6 -5.35 -8.81 -3.35
C ALA A 6 -4.53 -8.20 -2.20
N GLU A 7 -5.19 -7.68 -1.16
CA GLU A 7 -4.49 -7.08 -0.02
C GLU A 7 -3.96 -8.12 0.98
N LYS A 8 -4.55 -9.32 0.98
CA LYS A 8 -4.22 -10.40 1.93
C LYS A 8 -4.26 -11.78 1.27
N PRO A 9 -3.45 -12.74 1.76
CA PRO A 9 -3.45 -14.11 1.23
C PRO A 9 -4.80 -14.82 1.29
N SER A 10 -5.63 -14.54 2.31
CA SER A 10 -6.98 -15.11 2.44
C SER A 10 -7.89 -14.67 1.29
N VAL A 11 -7.93 -13.35 1.04
CA VAL A 11 -8.72 -12.76 -0.04
C VAL A 11 -8.26 -13.27 -1.41
N ALA A 12 -6.94 -13.42 -1.61
CA ALA A 12 -6.40 -14.00 -2.84
C ALA A 12 -6.87 -15.43 -3.07
N ARG A 13 -6.97 -16.26 -2.01
CA ARG A 13 -7.49 -17.63 -2.13
C ARG A 13 -8.97 -17.65 -2.53
N ASP A 14 -9.80 -16.83 -1.88
CA ASP A 14 -11.23 -16.75 -2.20
C ASP A 14 -11.45 -16.32 -3.65
N ILE A 15 -10.69 -15.34 -4.12
CA ILE A 15 -10.72 -14.88 -5.52
C ILE A 15 -10.22 -15.99 -6.47
N ALA A 16 -9.11 -16.65 -6.14
CA ALA A 16 -8.55 -17.73 -6.97
C ALA A 16 -9.54 -18.90 -7.13
N ASP A 17 -10.22 -19.27 -6.04
CA ASP A 17 -11.21 -20.35 -6.05
C ASP A 17 -12.38 -20.00 -6.99
N VAL A 18 -12.89 -18.77 -6.92
CA VAL A 18 -13.98 -18.29 -7.80
C VAL A 18 -13.56 -18.23 -9.27
N LEU A 19 -12.31 -17.83 -9.54
CA LEU A 19 -11.76 -17.75 -10.90
C LEU A 19 -11.33 -19.12 -11.45
N GLY A 20 -11.32 -20.17 -10.64
CA GLY A 20 -10.86 -21.51 -11.02
C GLY A 20 -9.34 -21.65 -11.13
N ALA A 21 -8.59 -20.74 -10.51
CA ALA A 21 -7.14 -20.85 -10.37
C ALA A 21 -6.81 -21.79 -9.21
N LYS A 22 -6.19 -22.95 -9.50
CA LYS A 22 -6.00 -24.02 -8.50
C LYS A 22 -4.54 -24.39 -8.25
N THR A 23 -3.63 -23.97 -9.10
CA THR A 23 -2.22 -24.32 -9.00
C THR A 23 -1.51 -23.36 -8.07
N LYS A 24 -1.19 -23.83 -6.86
CA LYS A 24 -0.44 -23.03 -5.86
C LYS A 24 1.03 -22.91 -6.27
N LYS A 25 1.55 -21.70 -6.26
CA LYS A 25 2.95 -21.35 -6.45
C LYS A 25 3.46 -20.56 -5.24
N ASP A 26 4.76 -20.31 -5.21
CA ASP A 26 5.33 -19.44 -4.19
C ASP A 26 4.87 -17.99 -4.44
N GLY A 27 4.08 -17.45 -3.52
CA GLY A 27 3.57 -16.07 -3.56
C GLY A 27 2.39 -15.80 -4.48
N TYR A 28 1.82 -16.79 -5.17
CA TYR A 28 0.63 -16.63 -6.00
C TYR A 28 -0.09 -17.96 -6.29
N ILE A 29 -1.29 -17.90 -6.86
CA ILE A 29 -2.07 -19.05 -7.33
C ILE A 29 -2.40 -18.83 -8.79
N GLU A 30 -2.19 -19.84 -9.65
CA GLU A 30 -2.45 -19.69 -11.08
C GLU A 30 -3.44 -20.73 -11.62
N GLY A 31 -4.10 -20.39 -12.70
CA GLY A 31 -5.00 -21.25 -13.44
C GLY A 31 -6.05 -20.45 -14.20
N ASN A 32 -6.67 -21.09 -15.18
CA ASN A 32 -7.74 -20.52 -15.99
C ASN A 32 -7.44 -19.12 -16.59
N GLY A 33 -6.16 -18.85 -16.95
CA GLY A 33 -5.74 -17.57 -17.52
C GLY A 33 -5.41 -16.48 -16.50
N TYR A 34 -5.54 -16.77 -15.19
CA TYR A 34 -5.29 -15.84 -14.08
C TYR A 34 -4.06 -16.23 -13.27
N GLN A 35 -3.40 -15.20 -12.72
CA GLN A 35 -2.40 -15.31 -11.67
C GLN A 35 -2.85 -14.42 -10.51
N VAL A 36 -3.23 -15.02 -9.39
CA VAL A 36 -3.76 -14.31 -8.23
C VAL A 36 -2.69 -14.23 -7.16
N THR A 37 -2.16 -13.03 -6.94
CA THR A 37 -1.15 -12.73 -5.93
C THR A 37 -1.72 -11.84 -4.83
N TRP A 38 -0.91 -11.51 -3.83
CA TRP A 38 -1.34 -10.75 -2.66
C TRP A 38 -0.23 -9.90 -2.07
N THR A 39 -0.63 -8.90 -1.31
CA THR A 39 0.23 -8.18 -0.38
C THR A 39 -0.01 -8.68 1.06
N PHE A 40 0.76 -8.17 2.01
CA PHE A 40 0.56 -8.40 3.45
C PHE A 40 0.10 -7.10 4.14
N GLY A 41 -0.87 -6.39 3.55
CA GLY A 41 -1.11 -4.99 3.80
C GLY A 41 -0.04 -4.14 3.11
N HIS A 42 0.51 -3.15 3.78
CA HIS A 42 1.56 -2.29 3.21
C HIS A 42 2.85 -3.04 2.91
N LEU A 43 3.27 -3.09 1.65
CA LEU A 43 4.62 -3.45 1.22
C LEU A 43 5.50 -2.21 1.01
N CYS A 44 4.87 -1.07 0.74
CA CYS A 44 5.55 0.21 0.51
C CYS A 44 5.22 1.22 1.61
N THR A 45 6.14 2.13 1.83
CA THR A 45 5.98 3.30 2.72
C THR A 45 6.61 4.52 2.09
N LEU A 46 6.33 5.72 2.63
CA LEU A 46 7.06 6.93 2.24
C LEU A 46 8.52 6.83 2.69
N LYS A 47 9.41 7.47 1.95
CA LYS A 47 10.82 7.55 2.29
C LYS A 47 11.05 8.28 3.61
N GLU A 48 12.10 7.86 4.33
CA GLU A 48 12.55 8.53 5.55
C GLU A 48 13.19 9.90 5.24
N PRO A 49 13.20 10.84 6.20
CA PRO A 49 13.78 12.16 5.98
C PRO A 49 15.20 12.15 5.40
N HIS A 50 16.08 11.28 5.89
CA HIS A 50 17.46 11.17 5.43
C HIS A 50 17.63 10.62 4.01
N GLU A 51 16.59 10.00 3.45
CA GLU A 51 16.58 9.50 2.07
C GLU A 51 16.26 10.61 1.05
N TYR A 52 15.79 11.78 1.51
CA TYR A 52 15.64 12.98 0.69
C TYR A 52 16.89 13.85 0.71
N THR A 53 17.46 14.03 1.91
CA THR A 53 18.71 14.77 2.09
C THR A 53 19.47 14.26 3.33
N PRO A 54 20.80 14.02 3.22
CA PRO A 54 21.61 13.60 4.36
C PRO A 54 21.54 14.53 5.58
N SER A 55 21.31 15.84 5.38
CA SER A 55 21.19 16.82 6.45
C SER A 55 20.02 16.55 7.40
N TRP A 56 19.00 15.85 6.94
CA TRP A 56 17.85 15.45 7.77
C TRP A 56 18.06 14.16 8.57
N LYS A 57 19.25 13.55 8.48
CA LYS A 57 19.60 12.39 9.32
C LYS A 57 19.74 12.80 10.80
N ALA A 58 20.50 13.85 11.06
CA ALA A 58 20.65 14.40 12.39
C ALA A 58 19.41 15.22 12.79
N TRP A 59 18.97 15.07 14.04
CA TRP A 59 17.87 15.85 14.57
C TRP A 59 18.39 17.23 15.01
N SER A 60 17.88 18.26 14.38
CA SER A 60 18.23 19.67 14.66
C SER A 60 17.02 20.55 14.43
N LEU A 61 16.87 21.57 15.27
CA LEU A 61 15.84 22.59 15.08
C LEU A 61 16.04 23.38 13.77
N SER A 62 17.28 23.54 13.35
CA SER A 62 17.61 24.26 12.10
C SER A 62 17.21 23.49 10.84
N SER A 63 16.94 22.18 10.94
CA SER A 63 16.47 21.36 9.83
C SER A 63 14.95 21.32 9.68
N LEU A 64 14.22 21.96 10.57
CA LEU A 64 12.76 22.00 10.57
C LEU A 64 12.23 23.29 9.91
N PRO A 65 11.13 23.25 9.19
CA PRO A 65 10.35 22.06 8.86
C PRO A 65 10.97 21.24 7.71
N MET A 66 10.88 19.92 7.81
CA MET A 66 11.28 19.01 6.76
C MET A 66 10.09 18.80 5.81
N ILE A 67 10.15 19.41 4.64
CA ILE A 67 9.12 19.29 3.61
C ILE A 67 9.81 18.92 2.29
N PRO A 68 9.77 17.65 1.87
CA PRO A 68 10.34 17.26 0.59
C PRO A 68 9.61 17.95 -0.56
N PRO A 69 10.32 18.39 -1.62
CA PRO A 69 9.69 18.97 -2.78
C PRO A 69 8.82 17.95 -3.54
N ARG A 70 9.12 16.67 -3.38
CA ARG A 70 8.37 15.54 -3.93
C ARG A 70 8.51 14.34 -3.01
N PHE A 71 7.37 13.75 -2.65
CA PHE A 71 7.36 12.53 -1.85
C PHE A 71 7.67 11.30 -2.70
N GLY A 72 8.50 10.42 -2.19
CA GLY A 72 8.86 9.15 -2.80
C GLY A 72 8.44 7.96 -1.94
N ILE A 73 8.23 6.83 -2.57
CA ILE A 73 7.92 5.55 -1.91
C ILE A 73 9.13 4.63 -1.90
N LYS A 74 9.20 3.78 -0.90
CA LYS A 74 10.18 2.69 -0.78
C LYS A 74 9.51 1.42 -0.31
N LEU A 75 10.14 0.28 -0.55
CA LEU A 75 9.74 -0.97 0.10
C LEU A 75 10.05 -0.88 1.60
N ILE A 76 9.18 -1.50 2.40
CA ILE A 76 9.46 -1.75 3.81
C ILE A 76 10.59 -2.79 3.86
N SER A 77 11.61 -2.51 4.69
CA SER A 77 12.80 -3.37 4.82
C SER A 77 12.46 -4.58 5.69
N ASP A 78 11.89 -5.60 5.05
CA ASP A 78 11.55 -6.89 5.63
C ASP A 78 11.78 -7.99 4.58
N PRO A 79 12.52 -9.07 4.91
CA PRO A 79 12.84 -10.12 3.94
C PRO A 79 11.62 -10.81 3.32
N GLY A 80 10.52 -10.96 4.09
CA GLY A 80 9.27 -11.54 3.58
C GLY A 80 8.56 -10.61 2.60
N ILE A 81 8.55 -9.31 2.91
CA ILE A 81 8.01 -8.27 2.03
C ILE A 81 8.82 -8.18 0.75
N GLU A 82 10.14 -8.15 0.83
CA GLU A 82 11.02 -8.09 -0.34
C GLU A 82 10.85 -9.32 -1.24
N LYS A 83 10.76 -10.52 -0.64
CA LYS A 83 10.51 -11.75 -1.38
C LYS A 83 9.18 -11.68 -2.14
N GLN A 84 8.09 -11.34 -1.45
CA GLN A 84 6.77 -11.25 -2.05
C GLN A 84 6.70 -10.16 -3.13
N PHE A 85 7.35 -9.02 -2.88
CA PHE A 85 7.39 -7.94 -3.86
C PHE A 85 8.09 -8.36 -5.16
N ARG A 86 9.21 -9.10 -5.11
CA ARG A 86 9.89 -9.61 -6.31
C ARG A 86 8.98 -10.53 -7.14
N ILE A 87 8.17 -11.35 -6.47
CA ILE A 87 7.19 -12.21 -7.15
C ILE A 87 6.14 -11.34 -7.85
N ILE A 88 5.55 -10.37 -7.12
CA ILE A 88 4.55 -9.44 -7.68
C ILE A 88 5.14 -8.67 -8.87
N GLU A 89 6.34 -8.13 -8.74
CA GLU A 89 7.05 -7.40 -9.79
C GLU A 89 7.20 -8.26 -11.07
N GLY A 90 7.68 -9.50 -10.91
CA GLY A 90 7.81 -10.42 -12.04
C GLY A 90 6.49 -10.77 -12.73
N LEU A 91 5.41 -10.94 -11.95
CA LEU A 91 4.07 -11.16 -12.50
C LEU A 91 3.56 -9.93 -13.25
N MET A 92 3.67 -8.75 -12.67
CA MET A 92 3.16 -7.50 -13.26
C MET A 92 3.89 -7.07 -14.52
N GLN A 93 5.20 -7.31 -14.61
CA GLN A 93 5.99 -7.02 -15.82
C GLN A 93 5.60 -7.87 -17.01
N ASN A 94 5.01 -9.05 -16.77
CA ASN A 94 4.56 -9.99 -17.80
C ASN A 94 3.03 -10.06 -17.94
N ALA A 95 2.31 -9.16 -17.29
CA ALA A 95 0.85 -9.13 -17.34
C ALA A 95 0.33 -8.44 -18.60
N ASP A 96 -0.73 -8.99 -19.18
CA ASP A 96 -1.51 -8.32 -20.22
C ASP A 96 -2.52 -7.32 -19.63
N GLU A 97 -3.04 -7.63 -18.45
CA GLU A 97 -3.96 -6.80 -17.67
C GLU A 97 -3.76 -7.09 -16.17
N ILE A 98 -3.93 -6.07 -15.34
CA ILE A 98 -3.95 -6.19 -13.88
C ILE A 98 -5.36 -5.90 -13.36
N ILE A 99 -5.83 -6.71 -12.41
CA ILE A 99 -7.04 -6.46 -11.65
C ILE A 99 -6.65 -6.14 -10.21
N ASN A 100 -6.86 -4.89 -9.83
CA ASN A 100 -6.69 -4.42 -8.45
C ASN A 100 -7.86 -4.92 -7.60
N CYS A 101 -7.58 -5.87 -6.71
CA CYS A 101 -8.52 -6.49 -5.77
C CYS A 101 -8.24 -6.07 -4.32
N GLY A 102 -7.66 -4.89 -4.11
CA GLY A 102 -7.48 -4.32 -2.77
C GLY A 102 -8.82 -4.06 -2.08
N ASP A 103 -8.80 -3.95 -0.75
CA ASP A 103 -9.99 -3.67 0.04
C ASP A 103 -10.69 -2.38 -0.46
N ALA A 104 -12.02 -2.36 -0.39
CA ALA A 104 -12.82 -1.22 -0.87
C ALA A 104 -12.69 -0.03 0.09
N GLY A 105 -11.74 0.84 -0.19
CA GLY A 105 -11.44 2.03 0.62
C GLY A 105 -10.17 2.75 0.15
N GLN A 106 -9.95 3.94 0.69
CA GLN A 106 -8.78 4.76 0.32
C GLN A 106 -7.44 4.09 0.70
N GLU A 107 -7.42 3.31 1.79
CA GLU A 107 -6.21 2.61 2.24
C GLU A 107 -5.86 1.47 1.29
N GLY A 108 -6.85 0.60 0.96
CA GLY A 108 -6.64 -0.49 0.01
C GLY A 108 -6.25 0.02 -1.39
N GLU A 109 -6.79 1.17 -1.80
CA GLU A 109 -6.41 1.82 -3.05
C GLU A 109 -4.96 2.31 -3.01
N LEU A 110 -4.54 2.93 -1.90
CA LEU A 110 -3.18 3.42 -1.70
C LEU A 110 -2.16 2.28 -1.71
N ILE A 111 -2.42 1.23 -0.93
CA ILE A 111 -1.54 0.05 -0.81
C ILE A 111 -1.27 -0.55 -2.19
N GLN A 112 -2.32 -0.85 -2.94
CA GLN A 112 -2.19 -1.53 -4.22
C GLN A 112 -1.53 -0.65 -5.28
N ARG A 113 -1.87 0.65 -5.34
CA ARG A 113 -1.27 1.56 -6.32
C ARG A 113 0.22 1.79 -6.06
N TRP A 114 0.64 1.88 -4.81
CA TRP A 114 2.06 1.99 -4.49
C TRP A 114 2.84 0.75 -4.92
N VAL A 115 2.27 -0.44 -4.71
CA VAL A 115 2.89 -1.68 -5.15
C VAL A 115 2.98 -1.76 -6.66
N MET A 116 1.89 -1.46 -7.38
CA MET A 116 1.87 -1.44 -8.85
C MET A 116 2.86 -0.41 -9.43
N GLN A 117 2.90 0.79 -8.83
CA GLN A 117 3.86 1.84 -9.22
C GLN A 117 5.30 1.39 -9.00
N LYS A 118 5.59 0.77 -7.85
CA LYS A 118 6.93 0.30 -7.50
C LYS A 118 7.36 -0.87 -8.39
N ALA A 119 6.42 -1.76 -8.75
CA ALA A 119 6.65 -2.88 -9.66
C ALA A 119 6.80 -2.45 -11.14
N GLY A 120 6.55 -1.18 -11.46
CA GLY A 120 6.64 -0.69 -12.83
C GLY A 120 5.56 -1.28 -13.75
N ALA A 121 4.33 -1.44 -13.24
CA ALA A 121 3.22 -1.93 -14.04
C ALA A 121 2.89 -0.98 -15.19
N HIS A 122 2.79 -1.49 -16.42
CA HIS A 122 2.55 -0.69 -17.63
C HIS A 122 1.27 -1.10 -18.40
N CYS A 123 0.69 -2.24 -18.05
CA CYS A 123 -0.53 -2.73 -18.70
C CYS A 123 -1.80 -2.05 -18.16
N PRO A 124 -2.95 -2.19 -18.83
CA PRO A 124 -4.23 -1.71 -18.33
C PRO A 124 -4.56 -2.28 -16.96
N VAL A 125 -5.16 -1.44 -16.08
CA VAL A 125 -5.55 -1.82 -14.73
C VAL A 125 -7.05 -1.65 -14.58
N LYS A 126 -7.73 -2.73 -14.16
CA LYS A 126 -9.13 -2.76 -13.75
C LYS A 126 -9.22 -2.78 -12.23
N ARG A 127 -10.36 -2.39 -11.71
CA ARG A 127 -10.66 -2.38 -10.28
C ARG A 127 -11.84 -3.30 -9.96
N LEU A 128 -11.60 -4.27 -9.12
CA LEU A 128 -12.65 -5.05 -8.45
C LEU A 128 -13.10 -4.26 -7.22
N TRP A 129 -14.35 -3.81 -7.21
CA TRP A 129 -14.92 -3.06 -6.09
C TRP A 129 -16.08 -3.84 -5.46
N ILE A 130 -15.78 -4.52 -4.37
CA ILE A 130 -16.74 -5.35 -3.63
C ILE A 130 -16.63 -5.08 -2.12
N SER A 131 -17.74 -5.19 -1.41
CA SER A 131 -17.82 -5.04 0.05
C SER A 131 -18.00 -6.39 0.78
N SER A 132 -18.10 -7.47 0.03
CA SER A 132 -18.24 -8.83 0.54
C SER A 132 -17.36 -9.80 -0.24
N LEU A 133 -16.87 -10.84 0.43
CA LEU A 133 -16.05 -11.91 -0.14
C LEU A 133 -16.82 -13.21 -0.37
N THR A 134 -18.15 -13.15 -0.44
CA THR A 134 -18.94 -14.34 -0.84
C THR A 134 -18.67 -14.65 -2.33
N GLU A 135 -18.84 -15.92 -2.69
CA GLU A 135 -18.61 -16.35 -4.09
C GLU A 135 -19.46 -15.53 -5.06
N GLU A 136 -20.73 -15.29 -4.72
CA GLU A 136 -21.65 -14.50 -5.54
C GLU A 136 -21.16 -13.05 -5.71
N ALA A 137 -20.71 -12.41 -4.62
CA ALA A 137 -20.21 -11.03 -4.67
C ALA A 137 -18.94 -10.92 -5.52
N ILE A 138 -18.03 -11.89 -5.42
CA ILE A 138 -16.81 -11.92 -6.23
C ILE A 138 -17.19 -12.12 -7.71
N ARG A 139 -18.05 -13.09 -8.05
CA ARG A 139 -18.51 -13.33 -9.44
C ARG A 139 -19.18 -12.09 -10.04
N GLU A 140 -20.08 -11.48 -9.29
CA GLU A 140 -20.74 -10.24 -9.70
C GLU A 140 -19.74 -9.10 -9.90
N GLY A 141 -18.80 -8.93 -8.97
CA GLY A 141 -17.74 -7.92 -9.05
C GLY A 141 -16.88 -8.09 -10.30
N PHE A 142 -16.47 -9.32 -10.62
CA PHE A 142 -15.70 -9.60 -11.83
C PHE A 142 -16.50 -9.36 -13.12
N SER A 143 -17.82 -9.49 -13.10
CA SER A 143 -18.67 -9.11 -14.25
C SER A 143 -18.83 -7.59 -14.42
N LYS A 144 -18.47 -6.79 -13.41
CA LYS A 144 -18.66 -5.33 -13.35
C LYS A 144 -17.36 -4.60 -13.03
N LEU A 145 -16.22 -5.12 -13.50
CA LEU A 145 -14.92 -4.47 -13.29
C LEU A 145 -14.94 -3.02 -13.80
N LYS A 146 -14.40 -2.12 -13.01
CA LYS A 146 -14.32 -0.68 -13.30
C LYS A 146 -12.93 -0.30 -13.81
N ASP A 147 -12.84 0.84 -14.48
CA ASP A 147 -11.53 1.40 -14.81
C ASP A 147 -10.87 1.94 -13.53
N GLN A 148 -9.58 1.65 -13.36
CA GLN A 148 -8.79 2.13 -12.23
C GLN A 148 -8.84 3.67 -12.11
N LYS A 149 -8.99 4.39 -13.23
CA LYS A 149 -9.05 5.86 -13.26
C LYS A 149 -10.25 6.43 -12.52
N GLU A 150 -11.37 5.70 -12.44
CA GLU A 150 -12.54 6.13 -11.69
C GLU A 150 -12.24 6.33 -10.18
N PHE A 151 -11.21 5.65 -9.68
CA PHE A 151 -10.78 5.71 -8.28
C PHE A 151 -9.62 6.68 -8.03
N GLN A 152 -9.30 7.53 -9.00
CA GLN A 152 -8.21 8.50 -8.84
C GLN A 152 -8.43 9.47 -7.66
N PRO A 153 -9.63 10.05 -7.45
CA PRO A 153 -9.86 10.90 -6.28
C PRO A 153 -9.69 10.16 -4.95
N LEU A 154 -10.06 8.88 -4.90
CA LEU A 154 -9.91 8.05 -3.71
C LEU A 154 -8.43 7.79 -3.38
N TYR A 155 -7.64 7.50 -4.41
CA TYR A 155 -6.18 7.37 -4.28
C TYR A 155 -5.53 8.65 -3.78
N GLU A 156 -5.90 9.79 -4.36
CA GLU A 156 -5.39 11.11 -3.97
C GLU A 156 -5.74 11.46 -2.53
N ALA A 157 -6.92 11.09 -2.07
CA ALA A 157 -7.31 11.25 -0.66
C ALA A 157 -6.42 10.41 0.27
N GLY A 158 -6.20 9.13 -0.06
CA GLY A 158 -5.29 8.25 0.69
C GLY A 158 -3.85 8.75 0.70
N LEU A 159 -3.35 9.18 -0.46
CA LEU A 159 -2.01 9.75 -0.60
C LEU A 159 -1.85 11.04 0.20
N SER A 160 -2.82 11.95 0.13
CA SER A 160 -2.81 13.22 0.88
C SER A 160 -2.79 12.98 2.39
N ARG A 161 -3.56 11.99 2.87
CA ARG A 161 -3.54 11.57 4.26
C ARG A 161 -2.17 11.04 4.66
N ALA A 162 -1.59 10.13 3.89
CA ALA A 162 -0.27 9.56 4.17
C ALA A 162 0.83 10.63 4.21
N ILE A 163 0.78 11.60 3.30
CA ILE A 163 1.71 12.75 3.27
C ILE A 163 1.49 13.65 4.49
N GLY A 164 0.24 13.97 4.82
CA GLY A 164 -0.10 14.78 6.00
C GLY A 164 0.40 14.15 7.29
N ASP A 165 0.18 12.86 7.47
CA ASP A 165 0.65 12.09 8.63
C ASP A 165 2.18 12.07 8.69
N TRP A 166 2.88 11.92 7.55
CA TRP A 166 4.33 11.99 7.48
C TRP A 166 4.86 13.38 7.86
N VAL A 167 4.31 14.44 7.24
CA VAL A 167 4.75 15.84 7.50
C VAL A 167 4.53 16.21 8.96
N LEU A 168 3.36 15.94 9.51
CA LEU A 168 3.05 16.23 10.90
C LEU A 168 3.91 15.35 11.83
N GLY A 169 3.89 14.05 11.63
CA GLY A 169 4.56 13.09 12.52
C GLY A 169 6.07 13.31 12.58
N MET A 170 6.74 13.45 11.43
CA MET A 170 8.19 13.64 11.39
C MET A 170 8.63 14.97 11.98
N ASN A 171 7.94 16.06 11.65
CA ASN A 171 8.32 17.39 12.13
C ASN A 171 7.95 17.62 13.60
N ALA A 172 6.73 17.30 14.00
CA ALA A 172 6.27 17.49 15.38
C ALA A 172 7.04 16.59 16.36
N THR A 173 7.24 15.31 16.03
CA THR A 173 8.04 14.39 16.86
C THR A 173 9.44 14.94 17.11
N ARG A 174 10.14 15.41 16.08
CA ARG A 174 11.47 15.98 16.23
C ARG A 174 11.46 17.29 17.02
N LEU A 175 10.52 18.19 16.70
CA LEU A 175 10.38 19.47 17.39
C LEU A 175 10.16 19.29 18.89
N TYR A 176 9.17 18.48 19.26
CA TYR A 176 8.83 18.26 20.66
C TYR A 176 9.94 17.49 21.40
N THR A 177 10.53 16.48 20.77
CA THR A 177 11.65 15.74 21.35
C THR A 177 12.85 16.65 21.61
N LEU A 178 13.22 17.52 20.66
CA LEU A 178 14.33 18.44 20.83
C LEU A 178 14.09 19.54 21.86
N LYS A 179 12.83 19.99 22.03
CA LYS A 179 12.49 21.05 22.99
C LYS A 179 12.19 20.54 24.39
N TYR A 180 11.55 19.36 24.49
CA TYR A 180 10.96 18.92 25.76
C TYR A 180 11.38 17.50 26.16
N GLY A 181 12.05 16.76 25.27
CA GLY A 181 12.53 15.41 25.56
C GLY A 181 13.61 15.43 26.62
N GLN A 182 13.43 14.62 27.69
CA GLN A 182 14.40 14.41 28.75
C GLN A 182 15.00 13.01 28.65
N ASN A 183 16.24 12.83 29.06
CA ASN A 183 16.90 11.52 29.15
C ASN A 183 16.84 10.68 27.85
N ARG A 184 16.96 11.32 26.68
CA ARG A 184 16.86 10.67 25.35
C ARG A 184 15.48 10.08 25.04
N GLN A 185 14.44 10.47 25.75
CA GLN A 185 13.07 10.06 25.46
C GLN A 185 12.57 10.72 24.18
N ILE A 186 12.08 9.89 23.25
CA ILE A 186 11.40 10.38 22.04
C ILE A 186 9.94 10.66 22.38
N LEU A 187 9.51 11.89 22.08
CA LEU A 187 8.12 12.31 22.21
C LEU A 187 7.42 12.17 20.85
N SER A 188 6.89 10.97 20.59
CA SER A 188 6.15 10.69 19.34
C SER A 188 4.86 11.49 19.26
N ILE A 189 4.65 12.17 18.14
CA ILE A 189 3.45 12.96 17.86
C ILE A 189 2.98 12.60 16.43
N GLY A 190 1.67 12.55 16.25
CA GLY A 190 1.08 12.48 14.91
C GLY A 190 0.59 11.13 14.46
N CYS A 191 0.54 10.13 15.31
CA CYS A 191 -0.23 8.94 14.99
C CYS A 191 -1.67 9.10 15.50
N LEU A 192 -2.59 9.47 14.62
CA LEU A 192 -4.01 9.62 14.93
C LEU A 192 -4.61 8.34 15.54
N LEU A 193 -4.06 7.17 15.21
CA LEU A 193 -4.48 5.88 15.75
C LEU A 193 -4.15 5.72 17.25
N TYR A 194 -3.17 6.47 17.78
CA TYR A 194 -2.79 6.39 19.21
C TYR A 194 -3.34 7.54 20.05
N THR A 195 -3.86 8.60 19.43
CA THR A 195 -4.28 9.82 20.14
C THR A 195 -5.77 10.09 20.07
N SER A 196 -6.49 9.47 19.14
CA SER A 196 -7.95 9.53 19.07
C SER A 196 -8.54 8.27 19.66
N PRO A 197 -9.47 8.34 20.64
CA PRO A 197 -10.24 7.17 21.04
C PRO A 197 -10.97 6.62 19.80
N SER A 198 -10.80 5.34 19.57
CA SER A 198 -11.52 4.68 18.48
C SER A 198 -13.02 4.70 18.79
N PRO A 199 -13.88 5.04 17.82
CA PRO A 199 -15.32 4.91 18.01
C PRO A 199 -15.79 3.46 18.24
N ARG A 200 -14.86 2.52 18.26
CA ARG A 200 -15.13 1.08 18.42
C ARG A 200 -14.62 0.51 19.76
N ASP A 201 -14.05 1.35 20.62
CA ASP A 201 -13.62 0.97 21.99
C ASP A 201 -14.74 1.26 22.99
#